data_2150c95fa272f11216ba7b58676ac6b4
#
_entry.id   2150c95fa272f11216ba7b58676ac6b4
#
_cell.length_a   1.000
_cell.length_b   1.000
_cell.length_c   1.000
_cell.angle_alpha   90.00
_cell.angle_beta   90.00
_cell.angle_gamma   90.00
#
_symmetry.space_group_name_H-M   'P 1'
#
loop_
_entity.id
_entity.type
_entity.pdbx_description
1 polymer ?
#
loop_
_entity_poly.entity_id
_entity_poly.type
_entity_poly.pdbx_seq_one_letter_code
_entity_poly.pdbx_strand_id
1 'polypeptide(L)'
;MPRLPFLASTCLGALALAAAPEPRFERRTITTDFFSEGCAVGDLNGDGRPDIVAGPHWYAGPEFRLRHTFAANPGRPYDPLGYSESFVQLVADLNGDGKPDVITVGFPGKETYWYENPGAPGTAPWKRHLFLASTDNESPHLVDLDGDGRPYLVCMSGGAVGYAKLNPLDPTQPAKFVPVSPAEPKKYQRFTHGLGVGDLNGDGIPDILERSGWWEHPAATAPLDTQWKFHPMAFSAGRNGGAQMIVTDVDGDGLPDVLTSLDAHRFGLSWFQQKRTPEGITFVEHRILDDKPENSAGGFALGQMHALVLSRQIVAGQPALVTGKRFWAHGPKGDVNPQATPLVLWLTWAKDAEGKVVFNPRVADTEAGIGTQFEVADLDGDGRAEIVVANKKGLHVLSSAR
;
A
#
# COMPACT_ATOMS: atom_id res chain seq x y z
N MET A 1 -48.12 -3.89 60.59
CA MET A 1 -46.89 -3.14 60.28
C MET A 1 -46.27 -3.75 59.03
N PRO A 2 -46.33 -3.13 57.86
CA PRO A 2 -45.70 -3.67 56.64
C PRO A 2 -44.24 -3.25 56.55
N ARG A 3 -43.35 -4.18 56.20
CA ARG A 3 -41.94 -3.95 55.99
C ARG A 3 -41.71 -3.39 54.54
N LEU A 4 -41.06 -2.26 54.43
CA LEU A 4 -40.57 -1.65 53.21
C LEU A 4 -39.36 -2.46 52.65
N PRO A 5 -39.21 -2.65 51.32
CA PRO A 5 -38.02 -3.24 50.73
C PRO A 5 -36.92 -2.18 50.53
N PHE A 6 -35.71 -2.53 50.95
CA PHE A 6 -34.47 -1.78 50.63
C PHE A 6 -34.15 -1.90 49.15
N LEU A 7 -34.14 -0.80 48.41
CA LEU A 7 -33.57 -0.70 47.07
C LEU A 7 -32.06 -0.53 47.20
N ALA A 8 -31.34 -1.57 46.85
CA ALA A 8 -29.87 -1.47 46.64
C ALA A 8 -29.58 -0.80 45.29
N SER A 9 -29.05 0.43 45.34
CA SER A 9 -28.58 1.15 44.17
C SER A 9 -27.20 0.64 43.80
N THR A 10 -27.11 -0.15 42.76
CA THR A 10 -25.83 -0.57 42.15
C THR A 10 -25.31 0.55 41.28
N CYS A 11 -24.33 1.32 41.79
CA CYS A 11 -23.51 2.19 40.95
C CYS A 11 -22.64 1.32 40.01
N LEU A 12 -23.00 1.20 38.74
CA LEU A 12 -22.07 0.78 37.72
C LEU A 12 -21.06 1.91 37.50
N GLY A 13 -19.90 1.77 38.09
CA GLY A 13 -18.74 2.59 37.74
C GLY A 13 -18.29 2.24 36.31
N ALA A 14 -18.47 3.17 35.38
CA ALA A 14 -17.81 3.07 34.06
C ALA A 14 -16.30 3.15 34.30
N LEU A 15 -15.61 2.01 34.18
CA LEU A 15 -14.15 2.04 34.03
C LEU A 15 -13.85 2.73 32.70
N ALA A 16 -13.36 3.97 32.78
CA ALA A 16 -12.71 4.59 31.65
C ALA A 16 -11.44 3.78 31.37
N LEU A 17 -11.43 2.98 30.31
CA LEU A 17 -10.20 2.41 29.80
C LEU A 17 -9.27 3.60 29.48
N ALA A 18 -8.16 3.70 30.19
CA ALA A 18 -7.11 4.63 29.84
C ALA A 18 -6.69 4.33 28.40
N ALA A 19 -6.73 5.34 27.53
CA ALA A 19 -6.23 5.18 26.15
C ALA A 19 -4.79 4.67 26.21
N ALA A 20 -4.50 3.62 25.45
CA ALA A 20 -3.13 3.13 25.35
C ALA A 20 -2.22 4.28 24.88
N PRO A 21 -0.98 4.37 25.42
CA PRO A 21 -0.07 5.42 25.00
C PRO A 21 0.15 5.37 23.49
N GLU A 22 0.15 6.54 22.84
CA GLU A 22 0.37 6.65 21.41
C GLU A 22 1.77 6.09 21.06
N PRO A 23 1.89 5.28 19.97
CA PRO A 23 3.16 4.74 19.56
C PRO A 23 4.15 5.86 19.19
N ARG A 24 5.38 5.72 19.68
CA ARG A 24 6.54 6.52 19.26
C ARG A 24 7.45 5.61 18.46
N PHE A 25 7.93 6.07 17.33
CA PHE A 25 8.77 5.26 16.47
C PHE A 25 10.25 5.62 16.64
N GLU A 26 11.08 4.58 16.61
CA GLU A 26 12.54 4.68 16.52
C GLU A 26 13.00 4.11 15.19
N ARG A 27 13.85 4.86 14.50
CA ARG A 27 14.37 4.45 13.20
C ARG A 27 15.65 3.63 13.35
N ARG A 28 15.65 2.45 12.75
CA ARG A 28 16.84 1.65 12.51
C ARG A 28 17.17 1.63 11.02
N THR A 29 18.35 2.12 10.65
CA THR A 29 18.87 2.04 9.30
C THR A 29 19.51 0.66 9.08
N ILE A 30 19.01 -0.11 8.12
CA ILE A 30 19.54 -1.41 7.74
C ILE A 30 20.70 -1.23 6.75
N THR A 31 20.52 -0.38 5.74
CA THR A 31 21.58 0.05 4.84
C THR A 31 21.28 1.45 4.31
N THR A 32 22.32 2.19 3.97
CA THR A 32 22.23 3.48 3.27
C THR A 32 22.35 3.31 1.76
N ASP A 33 22.59 2.10 1.27
CA ASP A 33 22.70 1.80 -0.14
C ASP A 33 21.32 1.87 -0.82
N PHE A 34 21.23 2.57 -1.92
CA PHE A 34 20.03 2.66 -2.74
C PHE A 34 19.97 1.47 -3.71
N PHE A 35 19.13 0.46 -3.41
CA PHE A 35 18.90 -0.70 -4.26
C PHE A 35 17.48 -0.76 -4.84
N SER A 36 16.51 -0.08 -4.22
CA SER A 36 15.10 -0.13 -4.62
C SER A 36 14.32 1.12 -4.23
N GLU A 37 13.24 1.37 -4.98
CA GLU A 37 12.26 2.43 -4.68
C GLU A 37 11.11 1.91 -3.77
N GLY A 38 11.06 0.62 -3.53
CA GLY A 38 10.08 -0.07 -2.68
C GLY A 38 10.68 -1.29 -2.00
N CYS A 39 9.93 -1.91 -1.09
CA CYS A 39 10.34 -3.10 -0.35
C CYS A 39 9.16 -4.05 -0.16
N ALA A 40 9.44 -5.29 0.23
CA ALA A 40 8.42 -6.27 0.61
C ALA A 40 8.84 -7.00 1.88
N VAL A 41 7.87 -7.64 2.54
CA VAL A 41 8.06 -8.43 3.76
C VAL A 41 7.47 -9.81 3.55
N GLY A 42 8.21 -10.85 4.00
CA GLY A 42 7.75 -12.24 3.98
C GLY A 42 8.78 -13.18 4.59
N ASP A 43 8.37 -14.36 5.01
CA ASP A 43 9.26 -15.40 5.56
C ASP A 43 9.91 -16.20 4.42
N LEU A 44 11.06 -15.70 3.94
CA LEU A 44 11.75 -16.27 2.77
C LEU A 44 12.61 -17.50 3.12
N ASN A 45 12.95 -17.66 4.38
CA ASN A 45 13.82 -18.76 4.84
C ASN A 45 13.04 -19.87 5.56
N GLY A 46 11.74 -19.70 5.81
CA GLY A 46 10.86 -20.67 6.45
C GLY A 46 11.09 -20.81 7.95
N ASP A 47 11.67 -19.81 8.63
CA ASP A 47 11.94 -19.84 10.07
C ASP A 47 10.77 -19.30 10.93
N GLY A 48 9.68 -18.88 10.29
CA GLY A 48 8.49 -18.34 10.93
C GLY A 48 8.60 -16.86 11.31
N ARG A 49 9.63 -16.16 10.83
CA ARG A 49 9.86 -14.74 11.07
C ARG A 49 9.91 -13.97 9.76
N PRO A 50 9.33 -12.77 9.72
CA PRO A 50 9.38 -11.96 8.50
C PRO A 50 10.80 -11.50 8.17
N ASP A 51 11.17 -11.66 6.90
CA ASP A 51 12.36 -11.09 6.26
C ASP A 51 11.97 -9.85 5.46
N ILE A 52 12.94 -8.99 5.13
CA ILE A 52 12.71 -7.80 4.30
C ILE A 52 13.41 -7.97 2.95
N VAL A 53 12.70 -7.72 1.87
CA VAL A 53 13.24 -7.65 0.50
C VAL A 53 13.46 -6.20 0.10
N ALA A 54 14.66 -5.86 -0.40
CA ALA A 54 14.96 -4.56 -0.98
C ALA A 54 15.98 -4.70 -2.12
N GLY A 55 15.56 -4.41 -3.35
CA GLY A 55 16.34 -4.60 -4.57
C GLY A 55 16.67 -6.08 -4.83
N PRO A 56 17.94 -6.40 -5.11
CA PRO A 56 18.38 -7.78 -5.38
C PRO A 56 18.66 -8.59 -4.11
N HIS A 57 18.32 -8.06 -2.95
CA HIS A 57 18.68 -8.59 -1.65
C HIS A 57 17.46 -8.85 -0.76
N TRP A 58 17.62 -9.75 0.19
CA TRP A 58 16.76 -9.89 1.33
C TRP A 58 17.57 -9.93 2.63
N TYR A 59 16.94 -9.50 3.72
CA TYR A 59 17.56 -9.34 5.02
C TYR A 59 16.81 -10.18 6.04
N ALA A 60 17.52 -11.15 6.65
CA ALA A 60 16.92 -12.12 7.56
C ALA A 60 16.44 -11.46 8.86
N GLY A 61 15.19 -11.70 9.21
CA GLY A 61 14.58 -11.25 10.46
C GLY A 61 15.07 -12.00 11.69
N PRO A 62 14.79 -11.49 12.89
CA PRO A 62 14.24 -10.18 13.19
C PRO A 62 15.31 -9.07 13.25
N GLU A 63 16.58 -9.45 13.20
CA GLU A 63 17.71 -8.52 13.38
C GLU A 63 18.14 -7.84 12.08
N PHE A 64 17.78 -8.36 10.92
CA PHE A 64 18.07 -7.84 9.57
C PHE A 64 19.57 -7.53 9.34
N ARG A 65 20.46 -8.24 10.06
CA ARG A 65 21.93 -8.09 9.94
C ARG A 65 22.51 -8.98 8.85
N LEU A 66 21.84 -10.10 8.57
CA LEU A 66 22.27 -11.05 7.54
C LEU A 66 21.59 -10.66 6.22
N ARG A 67 22.40 -10.17 5.29
CA ARG A 67 21.99 -9.89 3.93
C ARG A 67 22.28 -11.07 3.02
N HIS A 68 21.26 -11.50 2.32
CA HIS A 68 21.34 -12.52 1.28
C HIS A 68 21.07 -11.87 -0.09
N THR A 69 21.59 -12.47 -1.15
CA THR A 69 21.41 -11.99 -2.52
C THR A 69 20.72 -13.09 -3.32
N PHE A 70 19.58 -12.79 -3.91
CA PHE A 70 18.87 -13.77 -4.75
C PHE A 70 19.10 -13.54 -6.25
N ALA A 71 19.36 -12.31 -6.69
CA ALA A 71 19.59 -12.00 -8.10
C ALA A 71 20.97 -12.45 -8.56
N ALA A 72 21.07 -12.95 -9.80
CA ALA A 72 22.32 -13.41 -10.39
C ALA A 72 23.35 -12.27 -10.57
N ASN A 73 22.87 -11.07 -10.89
CA ASN A 73 23.69 -9.88 -11.08
C ASN A 73 23.14 -8.75 -10.20
N PRO A 74 23.47 -8.72 -8.90
CA PRO A 74 22.87 -7.76 -7.98
C PRO A 74 23.28 -6.31 -8.25
N GLY A 75 24.32 -6.08 -9.07
CA GLY A 75 24.79 -4.75 -9.37
C GLY A 75 25.48 -4.04 -8.20
N ARG A 76 25.68 -2.75 -8.38
CA ARG A 76 26.08 -1.80 -7.32
C ARG A 76 24.85 -1.00 -6.87
N PRO A 77 24.90 -0.34 -5.71
CA PRO A 77 23.88 0.64 -5.35
C PRO A 77 23.71 1.67 -6.47
N TYR A 78 22.46 2.07 -6.70
CA TYR A 78 22.14 3.10 -7.69
C TYR A 78 22.53 4.49 -7.18
N ASP A 79 22.75 5.40 -8.12
CA ASP A 79 22.89 6.82 -7.79
C ASP A 79 21.50 7.36 -7.34
N PRO A 80 21.40 8.01 -6.17
CA PRO A 80 20.15 8.62 -5.72
C PRO A 80 19.59 9.70 -6.66
N LEU A 81 20.37 10.23 -7.59
CA LEU A 81 19.89 11.14 -8.64
C LEU A 81 19.22 10.40 -9.81
N GLY A 82 19.41 9.09 -9.90
CA GLY A 82 18.78 8.21 -10.89
C GLY A 82 17.60 7.42 -10.31
N TYR A 83 17.31 6.28 -10.93
CA TYR A 83 16.27 5.34 -10.54
C TYR A 83 16.85 3.93 -10.42
N SER A 84 16.21 3.11 -9.59
CA SER A 84 16.50 1.68 -9.53
C SER A 84 15.69 0.91 -10.59
N GLU A 85 16.06 -0.36 -10.79
CA GLU A 85 15.26 -1.30 -11.58
C GLU A 85 14.22 -2.07 -10.72
N SER A 86 14.10 -1.70 -9.43
CA SER A 86 13.15 -2.27 -8.47
C SER A 86 12.23 -1.17 -7.94
N PHE A 87 11.16 -0.87 -8.67
CA PHE A 87 10.20 0.18 -8.28
C PHE A 87 9.22 -0.31 -7.22
N VAL A 88 8.70 -1.53 -7.39
CA VAL A 88 7.82 -2.18 -6.44
C VAL A 88 8.32 -3.61 -6.23
N GLN A 89 8.29 -4.06 -4.99
CA GLN A 89 8.58 -5.44 -4.65
C GLN A 89 7.42 -6.06 -3.90
N LEU A 90 7.14 -7.34 -4.21
CA LEU A 90 6.03 -8.09 -3.63
C LEU A 90 6.54 -9.49 -3.30
N VAL A 91 5.88 -10.13 -2.34
CA VAL A 91 6.21 -11.49 -1.91
C VAL A 91 4.94 -12.33 -1.89
N ALA A 92 4.96 -13.49 -2.56
CA ALA A 92 3.89 -14.47 -2.53
C ALA A 92 4.39 -15.83 -3.02
N ASP A 93 3.74 -16.92 -2.61
CA ASP A 93 3.94 -18.23 -3.20
C ASP A 93 3.24 -18.27 -4.59
N LEU A 94 4.04 -18.17 -5.64
CA LEU A 94 3.53 -18.07 -7.01
C LEU A 94 3.41 -19.43 -7.72
N ASN A 95 4.22 -20.39 -7.29
CA ASN A 95 4.28 -21.72 -7.91
C ASN A 95 3.53 -22.79 -7.09
N GLY A 96 3.05 -22.46 -5.90
CA GLY A 96 2.28 -23.35 -5.02
C GLY A 96 3.15 -24.37 -4.28
N ASP A 97 4.46 -24.08 -4.08
CA ASP A 97 5.40 -24.98 -3.38
C ASP A 97 5.48 -24.71 -1.87
N GLY A 98 4.70 -23.75 -1.37
CA GLY A 98 4.63 -23.35 0.03
C GLY A 98 5.74 -22.41 0.48
N LYS A 99 6.57 -21.91 -0.44
CA LYS A 99 7.63 -20.95 -0.15
C LYS A 99 7.33 -19.61 -0.83
N PRO A 100 7.43 -18.50 -0.11
CA PRO A 100 7.21 -17.21 -0.72
C PRO A 100 8.30 -16.87 -1.74
N ASP A 101 7.88 -16.50 -2.96
CA ASP A 101 8.73 -16.02 -4.04
C ASP A 101 8.82 -14.49 -4.00
N VAL A 102 9.83 -13.92 -4.66
CA VAL A 102 10.00 -12.47 -4.78
C VAL A 102 9.59 -12.00 -6.16
N ILE A 103 8.70 -11.01 -6.22
CA ILE A 103 8.32 -10.31 -7.44
C ILE A 103 9.01 -8.95 -7.46
N THR A 104 9.64 -8.61 -8.57
CA THR A 104 10.23 -7.30 -8.81
C THR A 104 9.56 -6.64 -10.01
N VAL A 105 8.80 -5.59 -9.75
CA VAL A 105 8.27 -4.70 -10.79
C VAL A 105 9.34 -3.69 -11.14
N GLY A 106 9.73 -3.64 -12.39
CA GLY A 106 10.77 -2.74 -12.89
C GLY A 106 10.32 -1.28 -12.95
N PHE A 107 11.18 -0.46 -13.54
CA PHE A 107 10.83 0.92 -13.89
C PHE A 107 9.54 0.92 -14.74
N PRO A 108 8.60 1.88 -14.53
CA PRO A 108 7.31 1.90 -15.24
C PRO A 108 7.44 1.70 -16.75
N GLY A 109 6.71 0.73 -17.28
CA GLY A 109 6.78 0.31 -18.69
C GLY A 109 7.88 -0.70 -19.00
N LYS A 110 8.52 -1.26 -17.99
CA LYS A 110 9.47 -2.37 -18.10
C LYS A 110 8.85 -3.68 -17.63
N GLU A 111 9.63 -4.73 -17.79
CA GLU A 111 9.26 -6.09 -17.40
C GLU A 111 9.08 -6.20 -15.89
N THR A 112 8.15 -7.08 -15.50
CA THR A 112 8.04 -7.61 -14.13
C THR A 112 8.59 -9.03 -14.14
N TYR A 113 9.50 -9.31 -13.19
CA TYR A 113 10.09 -10.62 -13.00
C TYR A 113 9.70 -11.19 -11.64
N TRP A 114 9.69 -12.51 -11.53
CA TRP A 114 9.65 -13.18 -10.25
C TRP A 114 10.84 -14.12 -10.10
N TYR A 115 11.24 -14.34 -8.85
CA TYR A 115 12.39 -15.15 -8.47
C TYR A 115 11.89 -16.30 -7.61
N GLU A 116 12.05 -17.52 -8.15
CA GLU A 116 11.65 -18.76 -7.51
C GLU A 116 12.52 -19.02 -6.28
N ASN A 117 11.90 -19.05 -5.10
CA ASN A 117 12.59 -19.29 -3.84
C ASN A 117 12.94 -20.78 -3.68
N PRO A 118 14.21 -21.15 -3.63
CA PRO A 118 14.63 -22.56 -3.45
C PRO A 118 14.37 -23.08 -2.02
N GLY A 119 13.97 -22.23 -1.06
CA GLY A 119 13.72 -22.59 0.33
C GLY A 119 14.99 -22.89 1.14
N ALA A 120 16.16 -22.60 0.60
CA ALA A 120 17.44 -22.81 1.30
C ALA A 120 18.22 -21.49 1.35
N PRO A 121 18.44 -20.91 2.56
CA PRO A 121 19.27 -19.72 2.71
C PRO A 121 20.66 -19.89 2.10
N GLY A 122 21.14 -18.86 1.40
CA GLY A 122 22.46 -18.87 0.78
C GLY A 122 22.54 -19.58 -0.58
N THR A 123 21.47 -20.18 -1.08
CA THR A 123 21.40 -20.73 -2.44
C THR A 123 21.10 -19.58 -3.43
N ALA A 124 22.13 -18.99 -3.99
CA ALA A 124 22.01 -17.97 -5.02
C ALA A 124 22.77 -18.39 -6.29
N PRO A 125 22.36 -17.89 -7.46
CA PRO A 125 21.19 -17.05 -7.73
C PRO A 125 19.88 -17.86 -7.75
N TRP A 126 18.77 -17.22 -7.37
CA TRP A 126 17.45 -17.80 -7.55
C TRP A 126 17.08 -17.80 -9.03
N LYS A 127 16.22 -18.71 -9.42
CA LYS A 127 15.76 -18.83 -10.79
C LYS A 127 14.80 -17.69 -11.13
N ARG A 128 15.15 -16.91 -12.13
CA ARG A 128 14.35 -15.76 -12.55
C ARG A 128 13.42 -16.13 -13.70
N HIS A 129 12.16 -15.77 -13.60
CA HIS A 129 11.13 -15.96 -14.62
C HIS A 129 10.51 -14.60 -14.98
N LEU A 130 10.09 -14.46 -16.25
CA LEU A 130 9.29 -13.32 -16.67
C LEU A 130 7.87 -13.49 -16.14
N PHE A 131 7.38 -12.54 -15.34
CA PHE A 131 5.98 -12.51 -14.92
C PHE A 131 5.12 -11.82 -15.98
N LEU A 132 5.45 -10.58 -16.33
CA LEU A 132 4.72 -9.76 -17.31
C LEU A 132 5.71 -8.93 -18.13
N ALA A 133 5.44 -8.82 -19.44
CA ALA A 133 6.34 -8.13 -20.36
C ALA A 133 6.40 -6.60 -20.17
N SER A 134 5.35 -6.01 -19.62
CA SER A 134 5.33 -4.58 -19.26
C SER A 134 4.35 -4.34 -18.13
N THR A 135 4.80 -3.68 -17.07
CA THR A 135 3.94 -3.13 -16.02
C THR A 135 4.07 -1.62 -16.07
N ASP A 136 2.98 -0.98 -16.44
CA ASP A 136 2.83 0.46 -16.39
C ASP A 136 2.31 0.84 -14.99
N ASN A 137 2.23 2.07 -14.65
CA ASN A 137 1.84 2.68 -13.38
C ASN A 137 2.76 2.36 -12.17
N GLU A 138 2.65 3.20 -11.12
CA GLU A 138 3.51 3.13 -9.94
C GLU A 138 2.78 2.58 -8.67
N SER A 139 1.58 2.02 -8.85
CA SER A 139 0.77 1.49 -7.73
C SER A 139 0.16 0.13 -8.07
N PRO A 140 0.91 -0.86 -8.61
CA PRO A 140 0.37 -2.18 -8.86
C PRO A 140 0.03 -2.88 -7.53
N HIS A 141 -0.98 -3.77 -7.57
CA HIS A 141 -1.41 -4.56 -6.43
C HIS A 141 -1.28 -6.05 -6.71
N LEU A 142 -0.91 -6.80 -5.68
CA LEU A 142 -0.98 -8.25 -5.70
C LEU A 142 -2.16 -8.69 -4.82
N VAL A 143 -3.20 -9.27 -5.42
CA VAL A 143 -4.46 -9.57 -4.74
C VAL A 143 -5.13 -10.81 -5.34
N ASP A 144 -5.74 -11.62 -4.51
CA ASP A 144 -6.61 -12.71 -4.95
C ASP A 144 -7.97 -12.13 -5.39
N LEU A 145 -8.21 -12.11 -6.71
CA LEU A 145 -9.43 -11.52 -7.30
C LEU A 145 -10.60 -12.51 -7.37
N ASP A 146 -10.33 -13.81 -7.39
CA ASP A 146 -11.35 -14.86 -7.58
C ASP A 146 -11.54 -15.79 -6.38
N GLY A 147 -10.79 -15.55 -5.29
CA GLY A 147 -10.89 -16.31 -4.05
C GLY A 147 -10.28 -17.72 -4.10
N ASP A 148 -9.42 -18.00 -5.10
CA ASP A 148 -8.77 -19.31 -5.24
C ASP A 148 -7.46 -19.44 -4.42
N GLY A 149 -7.09 -18.40 -3.67
CA GLY A 149 -5.88 -18.33 -2.85
C GLY A 149 -4.62 -17.98 -3.62
N ARG A 150 -4.71 -17.65 -4.92
CA ARG A 150 -3.57 -17.29 -5.76
C ARG A 150 -3.65 -15.84 -6.19
N PRO A 151 -2.56 -15.08 -6.09
CA PRO A 151 -2.61 -13.66 -6.36
C PRO A 151 -2.57 -13.34 -7.86
N TYR A 152 -3.30 -12.28 -8.19
CA TYR A 152 -3.23 -11.57 -9.46
C TYR A 152 -2.38 -10.33 -9.30
N LEU A 153 -1.57 -10.00 -10.30
CA LEU A 153 -0.97 -8.68 -10.41
C LEU A 153 -1.96 -7.75 -11.10
N VAL A 154 -2.63 -6.90 -10.32
CA VAL A 154 -3.50 -5.84 -10.85
C VAL A 154 -2.62 -4.64 -11.17
N CYS A 155 -2.63 -4.20 -12.42
CA CYS A 155 -1.76 -3.13 -12.91
C CYS A 155 -2.34 -2.45 -14.15
N MET A 156 -1.60 -1.50 -14.69
CA MET A 156 -1.80 -1.01 -16.05
C MET A 156 -0.76 -1.63 -16.97
N SER A 157 -1.13 -1.92 -18.21
CA SER A 157 -0.23 -2.42 -19.24
C SER A 157 -0.78 -2.11 -20.63
N GLY A 158 0.09 -1.66 -21.54
CA GLY A 158 -0.30 -1.38 -22.92
C GLY A 158 -1.40 -0.32 -23.08
N GLY A 159 -1.52 0.59 -22.13
CA GLY A 159 -2.54 1.64 -22.14
C GLY A 159 -3.91 1.21 -21.62
N ALA A 160 -4.01 0.13 -20.87
CA ALA A 160 -5.24 -0.36 -20.26
C ALA A 160 -5.04 -0.68 -18.78
N VAL A 161 -6.12 -0.61 -18.00
CA VAL A 161 -6.22 -1.18 -16.66
C VAL A 161 -6.58 -2.64 -16.77
N GLY A 162 -5.98 -3.51 -15.96
CA GLY A 162 -6.27 -4.92 -15.96
C GLY A 162 -5.47 -5.71 -14.95
N TYR A 163 -5.36 -6.99 -15.18
CA TYR A 163 -4.66 -7.91 -14.29
C TYR A 163 -3.91 -9.00 -15.06
N ALA A 164 -2.99 -9.65 -14.37
CA ALA A 164 -2.26 -10.81 -14.89
C ALA A 164 -2.13 -11.88 -13.80
N LYS A 165 -2.35 -13.16 -14.14
CA LYS A 165 -2.20 -14.32 -13.26
C LYS A 165 -1.33 -15.35 -13.93
N LEU A 166 -0.38 -15.94 -13.21
CA LEU A 166 0.42 -17.04 -13.71
C LEU A 166 -0.44 -18.29 -13.91
N ASN A 167 -0.12 -19.07 -14.92
CA ASN A 167 -0.75 -20.37 -15.12
C ASN A 167 -0.27 -21.34 -14.01
N PRO A 168 -1.17 -21.86 -13.16
CA PRO A 168 -0.78 -22.75 -12.07
C PRO A 168 -0.19 -24.10 -12.54
N LEU A 169 -0.45 -24.50 -13.77
CA LEU A 169 0.09 -25.74 -14.36
C LEU A 169 1.51 -25.55 -14.91
N ASP A 170 1.88 -24.32 -15.26
CA ASP A 170 3.24 -23.95 -15.66
C ASP A 170 3.48 -22.47 -15.31
N PRO A 171 3.85 -22.17 -14.05
CA PRO A 171 4.08 -20.80 -13.60
C PRO A 171 5.35 -20.17 -14.17
N THR A 172 6.18 -20.96 -14.87
CA THR A 172 7.41 -20.47 -15.51
C THR A 172 7.14 -19.70 -16.80
N GLN A 173 5.95 -19.87 -17.40
CA GLN A 173 5.53 -19.10 -18.55
C GLN A 173 5.03 -17.72 -18.13
N PRO A 174 5.30 -16.68 -18.92
CA PRO A 174 4.78 -15.35 -18.64
C PRO A 174 3.26 -15.33 -18.54
N ALA A 175 2.75 -14.55 -17.57
CA ALA A 175 1.32 -14.32 -17.45
C ALA A 175 0.78 -13.53 -18.65
N LYS A 176 -0.45 -13.83 -19.02
CA LYS A 176 -1.19 -13.03 -20.00
C LYS A 176 -1.90 -11.88 -19.30
N PHE A 177 -1.66 -10.66 -19.78
CA PHE A 177 -2.44 -9.51 -19.30
C PHE A 177 -3.87 -9.55 -19.83
N VAL A 178 -4.85 -9.39 -18.94
CA VAL A 178 -6.28 -9.34 -19.26
C VAL A 178 -6.76 -7.92 -18.97
N PRO A 179 -7.06 -7.12 -20.01
CA PRO A 179 -7.56 -5.77 -19.83
C PRO A 179 -9.02 -5.79 -19.36
N VAL A 180 -9.35 -4.97 -18.35
CA VAL A 180 -10.73 -4.69 -17.91
C VAL A 180 -11.25 -3.39 -18.54
N SER A 181 -10.35 -2.49 -18.92
CA SER A 181 -10.67 -1.24 -19.61
C SER A 181 -10.37 -1.32 -21.11
N PRO A 182 -10.98 -0.45 -21.94
CA PRO A 182 -10.45 -0.15 -23.26
C PRO A 182 -9.01 0.35 -23.19
N ALA A 183 -8.23 0.12 -24.26
CA ALA A 183 -6.89 0.65 -24.37
C ALA A 183 -6.95 2.16 -24.70
N GLU A 184 -6.50 2.98 -23.76
CA GLU A 184 -6.40 4.44 -23.86
C GLU A 184 -4.99 4.91 -23.45
N PRO A 185 -3.96 4.78 -24.31
CA PRO A 185 -2.57 5.04 -23.95
C PRO A 185 -2.27 6.48 -23.48
N LYS A 186 -3.13 7.46 -23.81
CA LYS A 186 -3.03 8.82 -23.27
C LYS A 186 -3.56 8.94 -21.84
N LYS A 187 -4.53 8.10 -21.47
CA LYS A 187 -5.13 8.05 -20.14
C LYS A 187 -4.32 7.15 -19.21
N TYR A 188 -3.97 5.96 -19.67
CA TYR A 188 -3.26 4.92 -18.92
C TYR A 188 -1.82 4.79 -19.44
N GLN A 189 -1.07 5.89 -19.32
CA GLN A 189 0.35 5.89 -19.69
C GLN A 189 1.20 5.25 -18.59
N ARG A 190 2.41 4.84 -18.92
CA ARG A 190 3.32 4.12 -18.02
C ARG A 190 3.63 4.80 -16.69
N PHE A 191 3.52 6.13 -16.58
CA PHE A 191 3.70 6.90 -15.35
C PHE A 191 2.37 7.34 -14.74
N THR A 192 1.29 6.60 -14.98
CA THR A 192 0.01 6.85 -14.31
C THR A 192 0.10 6.40 -12.86
N HIS A 193 -0.46 7.19 -11.96
CA HIS A 193 -0.59 6.89 -10.55
C HIS A 193 -2.06 6.69 -10.19
N GLY A 194 -2.28 6.13 -8.99
CA GLY A 194 -3.62 5.86 -8.49
C GLY A 194 -4.20 4.57 -9.06
N LEU A 195 -4.13 3.53 -8.25
CA LEU A 195 -4.77 2.25 -8.49
C LEU A 195 -5.20 1.69 -7.13
N GLY A 196 -6.33 1.03 -7.08
CA GLY A 196 -6.84 0.37 -5.88
C GLY A 196 -7.63 -0.87 -6.22
N VAL A 197 -7.76 -1.75 -5.23
CA VAL A 197 -8.60 -2.95 -5.34
C VAL A 197 -9.40 -3.09 -4.05
N GLY A 198 -10.70 -3.29 -4.16
CA GLY A 198 -11.59 -3.51 -3.02
C GLY A 198 -13.05 -3.52 -3.43
N ASP A 199 -13.87 -4.14 -2.62
CA ASP A 199 -15.32 -4.21 -2.82
C ASP A 199 -15.95 -2.84 -2.55
N LEU A 200 -16.19 -2.07 -3.61
CA LEU A 200 -16.70 -0.71 -3.51
C LEU A 200 -18.23 -0.66 -3.54
N ASN A 201 -18.85 -1.61 -4.19
CA ASN A 201 -20.30 -1.69 -4.30
C ASN A 201 -20.97 -2.48 -3.17
N GLY A 202 -20.20 -3.24 -2.39
CA GLY A 202 -20.64 -4.04 -1.25
C GLY A 202 -21.25 -5.37 -1.66
N ASP A 203 -20.86 -5.95 -2.79
CA ASP A 203 -21.35 -7.23 -3.29
C ASP A 203 -20.45 -8.42 -2.88
N GLY A 204 -19.34 -8.15 -2.20
CA GLY A 204 -18.37 -9.14 -1.73
C GLY A 204 -17.29 -9.50 -2.74
N ILE A 205 -17.22 -8.82 -3.89
CA ILE A 205 -16.26 -9.07 -4.96
C ILE A 205 -15.38 -7.81 -5.15
N PRO A 206 -14.05 -7.95 -5.23
CA PRO A 206 -13.18 -6.79 -5.36
C PRO A 206 -13.33 -6.08 -6.72
N ASP A 207 -13.57 -4.78 -6.69
CA ASP A 207 -13.54 -3.88 -7.83
C ASP A 207 -12.13 -3.31 -8.05
N ILE A 208 -11.85 -2.75 -9.23
CA ILE A 208 -10.60 -2.06 -9.53
C ILE A 208 -10.86 -0.56 -9.63
N LEU A 209 -10.19 0.22 -8.78
CA LEU A 209 -10.29 1.67 -8.76
C LEU A 209 -9.12 2.30 -9.51
N GLU A 210 -9.40 3.39 -10.22
CA GLU A 210 -8.38 4.25 -10.81
C GLU A 210 -8.76 5.74 -10.63
N ARG A 211 -7.85 6.65 -10.90
CA ARG A 211 -7.98 8.10 -10.62
C ARG A 211 -9.26 8.76 -11.15
N SER A 212 -9.89 8.21 -12.20
CA SER A 212 -11.09 8.80 -12.84
C SER A 212 -12.36 7.99 -12.65
N GLY A 213 -12.32 6.92 -11.86
CA GLY A 213 -13.47 6.08 -11.57
C GLY A 213 -13.11 4.71 -11.05
N TRP A 214 -14.02 3.78 -11.21
CA TRP A 214 -13.81 2.41 -10.83
C TRP A 214 -14.48 1.44 -11.81
N TRP A 215 -13.92 0.26 -11.91
CA TRP A 215 -14.36 -0.83 -12.77
C TRP A 215 -15.03 -1.86 -11.88
N GLU A 216 -16.36 -1.97 -12.01
CA GLU A 216 -17.17 -2.95 -11.29
C GLU A 216 -16.86 -4.35 -11.82
N HIS A 217 -16.42 -5.23 -10.91
CA HIS A 217 -16.19 -6.62 -11.23
C HIS A 217 -17.50 -7.28 -11.66
N PRO A 218 -17.53 -8.06 -12.74
CA PRO A 218 -18.69 -8.88 -13.08
C PRO A 218 -19.02 -9.86 -11.95
N ALA A 219 -20.27 -10.35 -11.92
CA ALA A 219 -20.67 -11.33 -10.93
C ALA A 219 -19.67 -12.51 -10.85
N ALA A 220 -19.49 -13.09 -9.64
CA ALA A 220 -18.50 -14.16 -9.39
C ALA A 220 -18.60 -15.37 -10.34
N THR A 221 -19.76 -15.59 -10.96
CA THR A 221 -19.99 -16.67 -11.94
C THR A 221 -19.65 -16.26 -13.38
N ALA A 222 -19.33 -14.99 -13.63
CA ALA A 222 -18.99 -14.51 -14.96
C ALA A 222 -17.55 -14.93 -15.31
N PRO A 223 -17.24 -15.23 -16.60
CA PRO A 223 -15.86 -15.40 -17.04
C PRO A 223 -15.02 -14.18 -16.73
N LEU A 224 -13.75 -14.37 -16.32
CA LEU A 224 -12.83 -13.27 -15.95
C LEU A 224 -12.51 -12.33 -17.13
N ASP A 225 -12.74 -12.75 -18.38
CA ASP A 225 -12.61 -11.93 -19.57
C ASP A 225 -13.90 -11.17 -19.92
N THR A 226 -14.93 -11.24 -19.07
CA THR A 226 -16.15 -10.45 -19.21
C THR A 226 -15.82 -8.97 -19.07
N GLN A 227 -16.37 -8.15 -19.95
CA GLN A 227 -16.15 -6.70 -19.91
C GLN A 227 -16.70 -6.10 -18.59
N TRP A 228 -15.83 -5.41 -17.87
CA TRP A 228 -16.19 -4.73 -16.62
C TRP A 228 -16.92 -3.43 -16.90
N LYS A 229 -17.80 -3.03 -15.99
CA LYS A 229 -18.57 -1.80 -16.11
C LYS A 229 -17.82 -0.65 -15.44
N PHE A 230 -17.61 0.44 -16.19
CA PHE A 230 -16.97 1.64 -15.66
C PHE A 230 -17.97 2.61 -15.00
N HIS A 231 -17.62 3.06 -13.80
CA HIS A 231 -18.33 4.09 -13.06
C HIS A 231 -17.43 5.32 -12.93
N PRO A 232 -17.76 6.45 -13.57
CA PRO A 232 -16.92 7.64 -13.52
C PRO A 232 -16.97 8.32 -12.16
N MET A 233 -15.80 8.63 -11.59
CA MET A 233 -15.61 9.42 -10.38
C MET A 233 -14.21 10.01 -10.36
N ALA A 234 -14.08 11.32 -10.20
CA ALA A 234 -12.77 11.96 -10.11
C ALA A 234 -12.19 11.82 -8.70
N PHE A 235 -11.48 10.73 -8.45
CA PHE A 235 -10.77 10.47 -7.18
C PHE A 235 -9.44 11.23 -7.07
N SER A 236 -8.91 11.76 -8.15
CA SER A 236 -7.63 12.46 -8.14
C SER A 236 -7.70 13.76 -8.93
N ALA A 237 -7.23 14.84 -8.31
CA ALA A 237 -7.13 16.14 -8.93
C ALA A 237 -5.92 16.27 -9.86
N GLY A 238 -4.87 15.45 -9.65
CA GLY A 238 -3.63 15.48 -10.42
C GLY A 238 -3.76 14.82 -11.79
N ARG A 239 -2.92 15.26 -12.72
CA ARG A 239 -2.94 14.76 -14.11
C ARG A 239 -2.64 13.26 -14.18
N ASN A 240 -1.71 12.78 -13.36
CA ASN A 240 -1.23 11.40 -13.38
C ASN A 240 -1.86 10.52 -12.30
N GLY A 241 -2.59 11.09 -11.33
CA GLY A 241 -3.19 10.37 -10.21
C GLY A 241 -2.41 10.52 -8.91
N GLY A 242 -2.91 9.90 -7.87
CA GLY A 242 -2.32 9.87 -6.53
C GLY A 242 -1.55 8.60 -6.24
N ALA A 243 -1.63 8.13 -4.98
CA ALA A 243 -1.03 6.87 -4.51
C ALA A 243 -1.99 5.68 -4.69
N GLN A 244 -1.80 4.64 -3.90
CA GLN A 244 -2.79 3.57 -3.74
C GLN A 244 -4.14 4.15 -3.34
N MET A 245 -5.21 3.50 -3.81
CA MET A 245 -6.58 3.86 -3.47
C MET A 245 -7.12 2.78 -2.53
N ILE A 246 -7.36 3.15 -1.27
CA ILE A 246 -7.74 2.23 -0.20
C ILE A 246 -9.24 2.27 -0.03
N VAL A 247 -9.89 1.10 -0.11
CA VAL A 247 -11.32 0.93 0.16
C VAL A 247 -11.52 0.54 1.61
N THR A 248 -12.25 1.33 2.38
CA THR A 248 -12.56 1.07 3.80
C THR A 248 -13.71 1.95 4.26
N ASP A 249 -14.52 1.47 5.21
CA ASP A 249 -15.55 2.28 5.89
C ASP A 249 -14.87 3.21 6.90
N VAL A 250 -14.81 4.50 6.58
CA VAL A 250 -14.12 5.51 7.41
C VAL A 250 -15.04 6.06 8.49
N ASP A 251 -16.30 6.29 8.16
CA ASP A 251 -17.24 6.92 9.11
C ASP A 251 -18.13 5.91 9.86
N GLY A 252 -17.98 4.61 9.60
CA GLY A 252 -18.72 3.56 10.29
C GLY A 252 -20.20 3.53 9.90
N ASP A 253 -20.55 3.98 8.70
CA ASP A 253 -21.92 3.93 8.19
C ASP A 253 -22.25 2.61 7.44
N GLY A 254 -21.25 1.73 7.30
CA GLY A 254 -21.34 0.44 6.63
C GLY A 254 -21.18 0.51 5.12
N LEU A 255 -20.85 1.67 4.55
CA LEU A 255 -20.55 1.83 3.14
C LEU A 255 -19.02 1.94 2.92
N PRO A 256 -18.48 1.28 1.87
CA PRO A 256 -17.06 1.39 1.55
C PRO A 256 -16.71 2.78 0.99
N ASP A 257 -15.81 3.47 1.67
CA ASP A 257 -15.25 4.76 1.26
C ASP A 257 -13.92 4.58 0.54
N VAL A 258 -13.35 5.67 0.02
CA VAL A 258 -12.03 5.65 -0.61
C VAL A 258 -11.10 6.66 0.05
N LEU A 259 -9.90 6.20 0.44
CA LEU A 259 -8.78 7.04 0.89
C LEU A 259 -7.71 7.03 -0.19
N THR A 260 -7.27 8.21 -0.66
CA THR A 260 -6.16 8.31 -1.62
C THR A 260 -5.50 9.69 -1.58
N SER A 261 -4.21 9.75 -1.97
CA SER A 261 -3.60 11.04 -2.31
C SER A 261 -4.08 11.52 -3.68
N LEU A 262 -4.14 12.83 -3.87
CA LEU A 262 -4.76 13.41 -5.07
C LEU A 262 -3.76 13.59 -6.21
N ASP A 263 -2.49 13.77 -5.89
CA ASP A 263 -1.42 13.93 -6.86
C ASP A 263 -0.11 13.43 -6.25
N ALA A 264 0.45 12.37 -6.82
CA ALA A 264 1.66 11.74 -6.33
C ALA A 264 2.89 12.67 -6.33
N HIS A 265 2.88 13.74 -7.17
CA HIS A 265 3.97 14.70 -7.30
C HIS A 265 3.69 16.05 -6.65
N ARG A 266 2.48 16.24 -6.14
CA ARG A 266 2.02 17.50 -5.52
C ARG A 266 1.47 17.23 -4.12
N PHE A 267 0.41 17.94 -3.76
CA PHE A 267 -0.25 17.88 -2.46
C PHE A 267 -1.64 17.26 -2.57
N GLY A 268 -2.17 16.90 -1.43
CA GLY A 268 -3.54 16.48 -1.25
C GLY A 268 -3.66 15.02 -0.83
N LEU A 269 -4.34 14.81 0.27
CA LEU A 269 -4.84 13.52 0.75
C LEU A 269 -6.32 13.72 1.05
N SER A 270 -7.18 12.85 0.52
CA SER A 270 -8.62 12.97 0.72
C SER A 270 -9.26 11.65 1.10
N TRP A 271 -10.35 11.77 1.80
CA TRP A 271 -11.36 10.75 2.02
C TRP A 271 -12.56 11.06 1.12
N PHE A 272 -12.99 10.10 0.34
CA PHE A 272 -14.18 10.16 -0.49
C PHE A 272 -15.25 9.32 0.18
N GLN A 273 -16.17 10.00 0.87
CA GLN A 273 -17.27 9.38 1.58
C GLN A 273 -18.30 8.88 0.57
N GLN A 274 -18.62 7.60 0.60
CA GLN A 274 -19.62 7.01 -0.26
C GLN A 274 -21.03 7.47 0.16
N LYS A 275 -21.87 7.71 -0.83
CA LYS A 275 -23.30 7.95 -0.67
C LYS A 275 -24.08 7.10 -1.67
N ARG A 276 -25.16 6.50 -1.22
CA ARG A 276 -26.09 5.79 -2.10
C ARG A 276 -27.30 6.65 -2.40
N THR A 277 -27.56 6.85 -3.68
CA THR A 277 -28.71 7.60 -4.19
C THR A 277 -29.55 6.70 -5.11
N PRO A 278 -30.78 7.07 -5.48
CA PRO A 278 -31.55 6.31 -6.47
C PRO A 278 -30.84 6.15 -7.82
N GLU A 279 -29.92 7.07 -8.15
CA GLU A 279 -29.14 7.09 -9.39
C GLU A 279 -27.87 6.21 -9.28
N GLY A 280 -27.50 5.76 -8.08
CA GLY A 280 -26.35 4.89 -7.84
C GLY A 280 -25.42 5.36 -6.74
N ILE A 281 -24.16 4.90 -6.82
CA ILE A 281 -23.09 5.25 -5.88
C ILE A 281 -22.47 6.59 -6.29
N THR A 282 -22.36 7.51 -5.33
CA THR A 282 -21.70 8.80 -5.47
C THR A 282 -20.74 9.02 -4.29
N PHE A 283 -19.87 10.02 -4.36
CA PHE A 283 -18.90 10.32 -3.32
C PHE A 283 -18.85 11.81 -3.00
N VAL A 284 -18.60 12.10 -1.71
CA VAL A 284 -18.33 13.46 -1.21
C VAL A 284 -16.87 13.51 -0.79
N GLU A 285 -16.07 14.40 -1.41
CA GLU A 285 -14.67 14.58 -1.03
C GLU A 285 -14.53 15.34 0.28
N HIS A 286 -13.74 14.81 1.21
CA HIS A 286 -13.31 15.46 2.43
C HIS A 286 -11.78 15.56 2.41
N ARG A 287 -11.25 16.79 2.36
CA ARG A 287 -9.82 17.03 2.37
C ARG A 287 -9.24 16.73 3.75
N ILE A 288 -8.18 15.90 3.80
CA ILE A 288 -7.44 15.55 5.01
C ILE A 288 -6.17 16.38 5.11
N LEU A 289 -5.32 16.35 4.05
CA LEU A 289 -4.12 17.17 3.93
C LEU A 289 -4.16 17.98 2.65
N ASP A 290 -3.68 19.22 2.71
CA ASP A 290 -3.63 20.17 1.60
C ASP A 290 -2.22 20.74 1.41
N ASP A 291 -2.03 21.65 0.46
CA ASP A 291 -0.79 22.41 0.26
C ASP A 291 -0.58 23.49 1.34
N LYS A 292 -1.63 23.82 2.08
CA LYS A 292 -1.62 24.82 3.15
C LYS A 292 -1.80 24.16 4.53
N PRO A 293 -0.90 24.40 5.49
CA PRO A 293 -1.02 23.87 6.84
C PRO A 293 -2.35 24.18 7.52
N GLU A 294 -2.87 25.40 7.34
CA GLU A 294 -4.14 25.83 7.92
C GLU A 294 -5.37 25.08 7.43
N ASN A 295 -5.28 24.42 6.27
CA ASN A 295 -6.34 23.61 5.67
C ASN A 295 -6.13 22.11 5.89
N SER A 296 -5.10 21.74 6.65
CA SER A 296 -4.64 20.36 6.79
C SER A 296 -4.81 19.87 8.22
N ALA A 297 -5.20 18.63 8.39
CA ALA A 297 -5.21 17.97 9.69
C ALA A 297 -3.82 18.07 10.33
N GLY A 298 -3.77 18.42 11.61
CA GLY A 298 -2.52 18.58 12.36
C GLY A 298 -1.55 19.64 11.82
N GLY A 299 -1.93 20.45 10.84
CA GLY A 299 -1.08 21.49 10.27
C GLY A 299 0.02 20.96 9.33
N PHE A 300 -0.13 19.78 8.72
CA PHE A 300 0.88 19.18 7.84
C PHE A 300 0.60 19.50 6.37
N ALA A 301 1.48 20.25 5.71
CA ALA A 301 1.50 20.38 4.25
C ALA A 301 2.47 19.34 3.67
N LEU A 302 1.98 18.12 3.43
CA LEU A 302 2.77 17.00 2.92
C LEU A 302 2.54 16.82 1.43
N GLY A 303 3.59 16.95 0.64
CA GLY A 303 3.59 16.67 -0.80
C GLY A 303 4.27 15.36 -1.15
N GLN A 304 4.12 14.92 -2.40
CA GLN A 304 4.76 13.73 -2.97
C GLN A 304 4.37 12.43 -2.26
N MET A 305 3.10 12.26 -1.90
CA MET A 305 2.57 11.04 -1.29
C MET A 305 2.34 9.98 -2.38
N HIS A 306 3.34 9.11 -2.62
CA HIS A 306 3.28 8.06 -3.66
C HIS A 306 2.70 6.75 -3.16
N ALA A 307 2.65 6.54 -1.83
CA ALA A 307 2.20 5.29 -1.24
C ALA A 307 1.34 5.53 0.00
N LEU A 308 0.34 4.68 0.19
CA LEU A 308 -0.57 4.63 1.33
C LEU A 308 -0.72 3.18 1.78
N VAL A 309 -0.67 2.94 3.07
CA VAL A 309 -0.95 1.63 3.68
C VAL A 309 -1.94 1.80 4.83
N LEU A 310 -2.99 1.00 4.84
CA LEU A 310 -3.92 0.90 5.96
C LEU A 310 -3.52 -0.27 6.86
N SER A 311 -3.31 -0.02 8.15
CA SER A 311 -2.98 -1.06 9.13
C SER A 311 -3.85 -0.94 10.38
N ARG A 312 -4.15 -2.08 10.99
CA ARG A 312 -4.81 -2.16 12.32
C ARG A 312 -3.82 -2.54 13.43
N GLN A 313 -2.53 -2.58 13.11
CA GLN A 313 -1.46 -2.99 14.03
C GLN A 313 -0.55 -1.82 14.44
N ILE A 314 -0.64 -0.65 13.80
CA ILE A 314 0.04 0.57 14.28
C ILE A 314 -0.51 1.00 15.64
N VAL A 315 -1.84 1.02 15.76
CA VAL A 315 -2.54 1.16 17.04
C VAL A 315 -3.45 -0.05 17.17
N ALA A 316 -3.24 -0.85 18.21
CA ALA A 316 -3.90 -2.14 18.36
C ALA A 316 -5.42 -2.07 18.14
N GLY A 317 -5.91 -2.76 17.11
CA GLY A 317 -7.33 -2.87 16.76
C GLY A 317 -7.96 -1.61 16.13
N GLN A 318 -7.25 -0.49 16.05
CA GLN A 318 -7.74 0.74 15.44
C GLN A 318 -7.13 0.90 14.03
N PRO A 319 -7.91 1.23 12.98
CA PRO A 319 -7.35 1.51 11.68
C PRO A 319 -6.47 2.77 11.73
N ALA A 320 -5.31 2.67 11.11
CA ALA A 320 -4.38 3.76 10.92
C ALA A 320 -3.89 3.79 9.47
N LEU A 321 -3.98 4.95 8.85
CA LEU A 321 -3.42 5.19 7.53
C LEU A 321 -1.97 5.64 7.69
N VAL A 322 -1.05 4.95 7.03
CA VAL A 322 0.37 5.33 6.99
C VAL A 322 0.68 5.89 5.61
N THR A 323 1.46 6.98 5.57
CA THR A 323 1.95 7.62 4.35
C THR A 323 3.20 8.43 4.63
N GLY A 324 3.77 9.04 3.61
CA GLY A 324 4.92 9.90 3.79
C GLY A 324 5.28 10.68 2.52
N LYS A 325 6.31 11.51 2.63
CA LYS A 325 6.91 12.17 1.50
C LYS A 325 7.87 11.22 0.79
N ARG A 326 7.68 10.98 -0.51
CA ARG A 326 8.66 10.24 -1.32
C ARG A 326 9.99 10.99 -1.39
N PHE A 327 11.08 10.31 -1.11
CA PHE A 327 12.43 10.85 -1.20
C PHE A 327 13.21 10.21 -2.34
N TRP A 328 13.42 10.83 -3.38
CA TRP A 328 12.89 11.92 -4.21
C TRP A 328 12.24 11.32 -5.45
N ALA A 329 11.08 11.74 -5.88
CA ALA A 329 10.53 11.24 -7.15
C ALA A 329 11.39 11.68 -8.33
N HIS A 330 11.64 12.96 -8.50
CA HIS A 330 12.41 13.53 -9.61
C HIS A 330 13.66 14.30 -9.14
N GLY A 331 14.32 13.82 -8.07
CA GLY A 331 15.55 14.40 -7.54
C GLY A 331 15.34 15.71 -6.77
N PRO A 332 16.44 16.43 -6.46
CA PRO A 332 16.42 17.56 -5.50
C PRO A 332 15.78 18.84 -6.04
N LYS A 333 15.35 18.88 -7.31
CA LYS A 333 14.77 20.06 -7.97
C LYS A 333 13.49 19.75 -8.77
N GLY A 334 13.02 18.51 -8.73
CA GLY A 334 12.02 18.00 -9.68
C GLY A 334 10.58 18.28 -9.32
N ASP A 335 10.15 18.03 -8.10
CA ASP A 335 8.74 18.09 -7.67
C ASP A 335 8.49 19.26 -6.72
N VAL A 336 7.24 19.33 -6.20
CA VAL A 336 6.93 20.33 -5.18
C VAL A 336 7.73 20.06 -3.91
N ASN A 337 8.29 21.10 -3.31
CA ASN A 337 9.02 21.06 -2.05
C ASN A 337 10.05 19.90 -1.95
N PRO A 338 10.94 19.70 -2.94
CA PRO A 338 11.85 18.55 -2.93
C PRO A 338 12.77 18.52 -1.72
N GLN A 339 13.09 19.69 -1.14
CA GLN A 339 13.93 19.86 0.05
C GLN A 339 13.13 19.87 1.37
N ALA A 340 11.81 19.73 1.35
CA ALA A 340 11.04 19.64 2.57
C ALA A 340 11.37 18.33 3.31
N THR A 341 11.22 18.37 4.63
CA THR A 341 11.44 17.23 5.53
C THR A 341 10.77 15.96 5.00
N PRO A 342 11.52 14.86 4.84
CA PRO A 342 10.98 13.60 4.34
C PRO A 342 10.21 12.87 5.45
N LEU A 343 9.04 13.38 5.77
CA LEU A 343 8.18 12.86 6.83
C LEU A 343 7.61 11.49 6.48
N VAL A 344 7.52 10.62 7.49
CA VAL A 344 6.61 9.49 7.54
C VAL A 344 5.54 9.79 8.57
N LEU A 345 4.28 9.72 8.17
CA LEU A 345 3.12 10.00 9.01
C LEU A 345 2.26 8.76 9.17
N TRP A 346 1.60 8.66 10.31
CA TRP A 346 0.47 7.78 10.52
C TRP A 346 -0.72 8.58 11.04
N LEU A 347 -1.93 8.23 10.60
CA LEU A 347 -3.14 8.97 10.89
C LEU A 347 -4.19 8.00 11.42
N THR A 348 -4.72 8.26 12.60
CA THR A 348 -6.00 7.69 13.05
C THR A 348 -7.12 8.67 12.81
N TRP A 349 -8.35 8.21 12.95
CA TRP A 349 -9.53 9.08 12.90
C TRP A 349 -10.59 8.62 13.88
N ALA A 350 -11.43 9.55 14.27
CA ALA A 350 -12.58 9.31 15.14
C ALA A 350 -13.67 10.34 14.85
N LYS A 351 -14.91 10.05 15.25
CA LYS A 351 -15.98 11.05 15.24
C LYS A 351 -15.83 11.98 16.45
N ASP A 352 -15.96 13.28 16.22
CA ASP A 352 -16.08 14.28 17.27
C ASP A 352 -17.48 14.28 17.92
N ALA A 353 -17.73 15.23 18.84
CA ALA A 353 -19.00 15.33 19.54
C ALA A 353 -20.19 15.65 18.62
N GLU A 354 -19.92 16.26 17.49
CA GLU A 354 -20.90 16.61 16.43
C GLU A 354 -21.08 15.47 15.42
N GLY A 355 -20.33 14.35 15.57
CA GLY A 355 -20.39 13.17 14.67
C GLY A 355 -19.56 13.32 13.39
N LYS A 356 -18.75 14.37 13.26
CA LYS A 356 -17.85 14.59 12.14
C LYS A 356 -16.58 13.77 12.30
N VAL A 357 -16.12 13.13 11.22
CA VAL A 357 -14.83 12.43 11.22
C VAL A 357 -13.67 13.42 11.26
N VAL A 358 -12.79 13.24 12.23
CA VAL A 358 -11.58 14.04 12.42
C VAL A 358 -10.36 13.14 12.33
N PHE A 359 -9.45 13.49 11.41
CA PHE A 359 -8.18 12.78 11.23
C PHE A 359 -7.10 13.39 12.14
N ASN A 360 -6.32 12.50 12.77
CA ASN A 360 -5.29 12.86 13.74
C ASN A 360 -3.91 12.36 13.24
N PRO A 361 -3.19 13.14 12.42
CA PRO A 361 -1.86 12.76 11.95
C PRO A 361 -0.81 12.87 13.06
N ARG A 362 0.14 11.95 13.02
CA ARG A 362 1.30 11.86 13.91
C ARG A 362 2.55 11.59 13.07
N VAL A 363 3.68 12.08 13.54
CA VAL A 363 4.98 11.83 12.91
C VAL A 363 5.55 10.53 13.44
N ALA A 364 5.84 9.60 12.51
CA ALA A 364 6.63 8.42 12.79
C ALA A 364 8.13 8.69 12.66
N ASP A 365 8.54 9.40 11.59
CA ASP A 365 9.94 9.73 11.33
C ASP A 365 10.06 11.03 10.50
N THR A 366 11.21 11.72 10.63
CA THR A 366 11.49 12.98 9.95
C THR A 366 12.65 12.90 8.96
N GLU A 367 13.24 11.74 8.76
CA GLU A 367 14.44 11.59 7.95
C GLU A 367 14.36 10.48 6.91
N ALA A 368 13.59 9.42 7.15
CA ALA A 368 13.50 8.29 6.23
C ALA A 368 12.75 8.67 4.94
N GLY A 369 11.57 9.30 5.06
CA GLY A 369 10.65 9.43 3.96
C GLY A 369 10.11 8.06 3.50
N ILE A 370 9.37 8.03 2.39
CA ILE A 370 8.92 6.79 1.76
C ILE A 370 9.51 6.62 0.36
N GLY A 371 9.35 5.45 -0.22
CA GLY A 371 9.62 5.15 -1.63
C GLY A 371 8.38 5.25 -2.52
N THR A 372 8.39 4.53 -3.63
CA THR A 372 7.20 4.31 -4.46
C THR A 372 6.22 3.37 -3.75
N GLN A 373 6.76 2.49 -2.91
CA GLN A 373 6.05 1.53 -2.06
C GLN A 373 6.79 1.41 -0.72
N PHE A 374 6.07 1.04 0.31
CA PHE A 374 6.60 0.67 1.62
C PHE A 374 5.67 -0.36 2.27
N GLU A 375 6.13 -0.99 3.36
CA GLU A 375 5.38 -2.02 4.05
C GLU A 375 5.07 -1.63 5.51
N VAL A 376 3.98 -2.17 6.03
CA VAL A 376 3.59 -2.06 7.43
C VAL A 376 3.24 -3.46 7.93
N ALA A 377 4.12 -4.06 8.70
CA ALA A 377 4.03 -5.45 9.14
C ALA A 377 4.62 -5.65 10.53
N ASP A 378 4.08 -6.58 11.30
CA ASP A 378 4.64 -7.04 12.58
C ASP A 378 5.87 -7.90 12.30
N LEU A 379 7.06 -7.32 12.50
CA LEU A 379 8.33 -7.97 12.17
C LEU A 379 8.93 -8.78 13.32
N ASP A 380 8.52 -8.51 14.56
CA ASP A 380 9.07 -9.17 15.75
C ASP A 380 8.06 -10.05 16.50
N GLY A 381 6.80 -10.10 16.02
CA GLY A 381 5.74 -10.95 16.55
C GLY A 381 5.11 -10.40 17.83
N ASP A 382 5.25 -9.10 18.13
CA ASP A 382 4.71 -8.47 19.34
C ASP A 382 3.25 -7.98 19.17
N GLY A 383 2.68 -8.12 17.97
CA GLY A 383 1.32 -7.71 17.62
C GLY A 383 1.21 -6.25 17.21
N ARG A 384 2.32 -5.52 17.10
CA ARG A 384 2.39 -4.15 16.59
C ARG A 384 3.18 -4.14 15.29
N ALA A 385 2.75 -3.33 14.35
CA ALA A 385 3.46 -3.25 13.09
C ALA A 385 4.60 -2.23 13.12
N GLU A 386 5.71 -2.61 12.49
CA GLU A 386 6.77 -1.73 12.05
C GLU A 386 6.42 -1.13 10.69
N ILE A 387 7.03 0.01 10.37
CA ILE A 387 6.99 0.62 9.05
C ILE A 387 8.34 0.38 8.38
N VAL A 388 8.34 -0.31 7.26
CA VAL A 388 9.55 -0.63 6.49
C VAL A 388 9.58 0.23 5.24
N VAL A 389 10.59 1.05 5.09
CA VAL A 389 10.73 1.96 3.94
C VAL A 389 12.05 1.72 3.21
N ALA A 390 11.96 1.60 1.88
CA ALA A 390 13.11 1.59 1.00
C ALA A 390 12.98 2.70 -0.03
N ASN A 391 14.05 3.48 -0.21
CA ASN A 391 14.09 4.59 -1.15
C ASN A 391 15.55 5.00 -1.44
N LYS A 392 15.75 6.17 -2.01
CA LYS A 392 17.08 6.72 -2.36
C LYS A 392 17.98 7.02 -1.15
N LYS A 393 17.50 6.87 0.09
CA LYS A 393 18.29 6.97 1.32
C LYS A 393 18.67 5.59 1.90
N GLY A 394 18.23 4.51 1.24
CA GLY A 394 18.47 3.13 1.67
C GLY A 394 17.22 2.46 2.24
N LEU A 395 17.46 1.49 3.11
CA LEU A 395 16.42 0.68 3.77
C LEU A 395 16.38 1.00 5.27
N HIS A 396 15.21 1.33 5.77
CA HIS A 396 14.96 1.67 7.17
C HIS A 396 13.77 0.90 7.73
N VAL A 397 13.84 0.60 9.02
CA VAL A 397 12.75 0.05 9.83
C VAL A 397 12.41 1.05 10.92
N LEU A 398 11.15 1.43 11.04
CA LEU A 398 10.62 2.28 12.10
C LEU A 398 9.81 1.40 13.04
N SER A 399 10.34 1.14 14.23
CA SER A 399 9.69 0.30 15.25
C SER A 399 9.09 1.17 16.34
N SER A 400 7.92 0.79 16.85
CA SER A 400 7.34 1.50 18.01
C SER A 400 8.20 1.28 19.25
N ALA A 401 8.59 2.39 19.92
CA ALA A 401 9.30 2.31 21.20
C ALA A 401 8.43 1.57 22.23
N ARG A 402 9.05 0.66 22.97
CA ARG A 402 8.43 -0.12 24.05
C ARG A 402 8.19 0.73 25.31
#